data_8d7a292bd66808685bcb6ec0d6b8cf93
#
_entry.id   8d7a292bd66808685bcb6ec0d6b8cf93
#
_cell.length_a   1.000
_cell.length_b   1.000
_cell.length_c   1.000
_cell.angle_alpha   90.00
_cell.angle_beta   90.00
_cell.angle_gamma   90.00
#
_symmetry.space_group_name_H-M   'P 1'
#
loop_
_entity.id
_entity.type
_entity.pdbx_description
1 polymer ?
#
loop_
_entity_poly.entity_id
_entity_poly.type
_entity_poly.pdbx_seq_one_letter_code
_entity_poly.pdbx_strand_id
1 'polypeptide(L)'
;MRHLDLMAFPNPMRLIQFIDDDGAPNLGQVDTSGRSLRRVAHHRSTYDLAMAALARGTTLEAVTETAGGELPYTRLLADGRVLPPLTHRDPAHCLVTGTGLTHLGSAATRDAMHHKLSSDETTLSDSMRMFKWGLDGGKPKGGEPGVQPEWFYKGDGQIVAAPGAPLESPSFALDGGEEPELVGLYVIGADGTPHRLGFAIGNEFSDHVTERQNYLYLAHSKLRACAVGPELRTGALPDHLAGTSRVRRGDIVVWEKAFLTGEANMSHTIANLEYHHFKYAAHRRPGDVHLHFFGTSTLSFADGIRVEPGDRFEIDLPDLGAALVNPLAVADAGFGIGGVKAL
;
A
#
# COMPACT_ATOMS: atom_id res chain seq x y z
N MET A 1 18.39 -32.15 -16.15
CA MET A 1 18.95 -31.02 -15.38
C MET A 1 19.34 -29.94 -16.36
N ARG A 2 18.48 -28.98 -16.61
CA ARG A 2 18.84 -27.76 -17.36
C ARG A 2 19.20 -26.72 -16.34
N HIS A 3 20.38 -26.13 -16.43
CA HIS A 3 20.82 -24.97 -15.70
C HIS A 3 19.75 -23.87 -15.90
N LEU A 4 19.01 -23.55 -14.83
CA LEU A 4 18.36 -22.26 -14.72
C LEU A 4 19.51 -21.26 -14.56
N ASP A 5 19.85 -20.57 -15.64
CA ASP A 5 20.67 -19.38 -15.58
C ASP A 5 20.07 -18.47 -14.50
N LEU A 6 20.84 -18.18 -13.47
CA LEU A 6 20.62 -17.09 -12.54
C LEU A 6 20.61 -15.81 -13.40
N MET A 7 19.46 -15.47 -13.96
CA MET A 7 19.25 -14.11 -14.46
C MET A 7 19.50 -13.20 -13.27
N ALA A 8 20.59 -12.46 -13.30
CA ALA A 8 20.85 -11.39 -12.36
C ALA A 8 19.61 -10.50 -12.40
N PHE A 9 18.84 -10.44 -11.29
CA PHE A 9 17.74 -9.52 -11.20
C PHE A 9 18.30 -8.12 -11.43
N PRO A 10 17.76 -7.35 -12.39
CA PRO A 10 18.23 -5.99 -12.62
C PRO A 10 18.16 -5.22 -11.29
N ASN A 11 19.09 -4.29 -11.09
CA ASN A 11 19.05 -3.43 -9.91
C ASN A 11 17.66 -2.78 -9.80
N PRO A 12 17.05 -2.77 -8.62
CA PRO A 12 15.71 -2.24 -8.44
C PRO A 12 15.66 -0.79 -8.92
N MET A 13 14.67 -0.48 -9.74
CA MET A 13 14.41 0.86 -10.25
C MET A 13 13.37 1.53 -9.34
N ARG A 14 13.48 2.85 -9.13
CA ARG A 14 12.50 3.64 -8.40
C ARG A 14 11.85 4.63 -9.35
N LEU A 15 10.52 4.56 -9.46
CA LEU A 15 9.71 5.40 -10.35
C LEU A 15 8.77 6.29 -9.54
N ILE A 16 8.57 7.51 -10.00
CA ILE A 16 7.55 8.43 -9.50
C ILE A 16 6.71 8.99 -10.65
N GLN A 17 5.44 9.24 -10.39
CA GLN A 17 4.62 10.12 -11.21
C GLN A 17 4.62 11.53 -10.59
N PHE A 18 4.67 12.56 -11.42
CA PHE A 18 4.71 13.93 -10.92
C PHE A 18 4.07 14.91 -11.92
N ILE A 19 3.69 16.09 -11.43
CA ILE A 19 3.23 17.21 -12.27
C ILE A 19 4.42 18.10 -12.62
N ASP A 20 4.61 18.34 -13.90
CA ASP A 20 5.69 19.22 -14.42
C ASP A 20 5.33 20.71 -14.26
N ASP A 21 6.25 21.59 -14.63
CA ASP A 21 6.08 23.05 -14.52
C ASP A 21 4.97 23.60 -15.43
N ASP A 22 4.62 22.89 -16.50
CA ASP A 22 3.51 23.19 -17.41
C ASP A 22 2.15 22.59 -16.94
N GLY A 23 2.10 21.94 -15.76
CA GLY A 23 0.91 21.29 -15.23
C GLY A 23 0.62 19.90 -15.80
N ALA A 24 1.51 19.36 -16.65
CA ALA A 24 1.32 18.05 -17.27
C ALA A 24 1.86 16.91 -16.38
N PRO A 25 1.17 15.73 -16.34
CA PRO A 25 1.72 14.56 -15.68
C PRO A 25 2.94 14.01 -16.43
N ASN A 26 3.92 13.59 -15.68
CA ASN A 26 5.15 12.97 -16.17
C ASN A 26 5.58 11.81 -15.30
N LEU A 27 6.41 10.93 -15.87
CA LEU A 27 7.04 9.82 -15.18
C LEU A 27 8.54 10.11 -15.02
N GLY A 28 9.10 9.82 -13.86
CA GLY A 28 10.51 9.99 -13.55
C GLY A 28 11.13 8.77 -12.90
N GLN A 29 12.39 8.54 -13.23
CA GLN A 29 13.23 7.56 -12.55
C GLN A 29 14.11 8.29 -11.52
N VAL A 30 13.96 7.93 -10.26
CA VAL A 30 14.74 8.49 -9.15
C VAL A 30 16.15 7.89 -9.17
N ASP A 31 17.15 8.72 -8.91
CA ASP A 31 18.54 8.30 -8.83
C ASP A 31 18.83 7.50 -7.55
N THR A 32 20.01 6.90 -7.48
CA THR A 32 20.42 6.10 -6.32
C THR A 32 20.58 6.92 -5.04
N SER A 33 20.81 8.24 -5.16
CA SER A 33 20.93 9.13 -3.99
C SER A 33 19.58 9.51 -3.39
N GLY A 34 18.48 9.34 -4.14
CA GLY A 34 17.15 9.80 -3.75
C GLY A 34 16.97 11.32 -3.74
N ARG A 35 17.86 12.07 -4.40
CA ARG A 35 17.82 13.54 -4.42
C ARG A 35 17.38 14.12 -5.73
N SER A 36 17.65 13.42 -6.82
CA SER A 36 17.31 13.82 -8.17
C SER A 36 16.59 12.71 -8.92
N LEU A 37 15.98 13.07 -10.04
CA LEU A 37 15.37 12.14 -10.96
C LEU A 37 15.64 12.59 -12.40
N ARG A 38 15.46 11.67 -13.35
CA ARG A 38 15.37 11.95 -14.78
C ARG A 38 14.01 11.55 -15.31
N ARG A 39 13.48 12.34 -16.27
CA ARG A 39 12.22 11.98 -16.93
C ARG A 39 12.38 10.67 -17.68
N VAL A 40 11.37 9.82 -17.61
CA VAL A 40 11.23 8.65 -18.48
C VAL A 40 10.74 9.14 -19.85
N ALA A 41 11.47 8.76 -20.90
CA ALA A 41 11.11 9.13 -22.26
C ALA A 41 9.85 8.36 -22.72
N HIS A 42 9.06 9.00 -23.57
CA HIS A 42 7.91 8.39 -24.28
C HIS A 42 6.72 7.95 -23.40
N HIS A 43 6.85 7.94 -22.08
CA HIS A 43 5.79 7.52 -21.14
C HIS A 43 5.55 8.59 -20.08
N ARG A 44 4.27 8.91 -19.84
CA ARG A 44 3.88 9.94 -18.87
C ARG A 44 3.32 9.37 -17.58
N SER A 45 3.05 8.06 -17.56
CA SER A 45 2.55 7.34 -16.39
C SER A 45 3.20 5.98 -16.25
N THR A 46 3.20 5.44 -15.03
CA THR A 46 3.62 4.06 -14.77
C THR A 46 2.73 3.06 -15.50
N TYR A 47 1.45 3.37 -15.63
CA TYR A 47 0.51 2.54 -16.41
C TYR A 47 0.91 2.45 -17.88
N ASP A 48 1.20 3.58 -18.55
CA ASP A 48 1.61 3.59 -19.95
C ASP A 48 2.92 2.80 -20.15
N LEU A 49 3.89 2.97 -19.24
CA LEU A 49 5.15 2.21 -19.24
C LEU A 49 4.90 0.70 -19.09
N ALA A 50 4.03 0.32 -18.15
CA ALA A 50 3.68 -1.08 -17.92
C ALA A 50 2.99 -1.71 -19.12
N MET A 51 2.05 -1.02 -19.75
CA MET A 51 1.38 -1.50 -20.95
C MET A 51 2.33 -1.64 -22.13
N ALA A 52 3.33 -0.75 -22.25
CA ALA A 52 4.38 -0.87 -23.26
C ALA A 52 5.31 -2.09 -23.01
N ALA A 53 5.67 -2.35 -21.76
CA ALA A 53 6.45 -3.54 -21.37
C ALA A 53 5.68 -4.83 -21.70
N LEU A 54 4.41 -4.91 -21.32
CA LEU A 54 3.54 -6.05 -21.62
C LEU A 54 3.39 -6.30 -23.13
N ALA A 55 3.17 -5.25 -23.93
CA ALA A 55 3.06 -5.35 -25.38
C ALA A 55 4.34 -5.88 -26.04
N ARG A 56 5.51 -5.65 -25.42
CA ARG A 56 6.80 -6.13 -25.89
C ARG A 56 7.23 -7.46 -25.24
N GLY A 57 6.46 -7.99 -24.29
CA GLY A 57 6.81 -9.21 -23.55
C GLY A 57 8.10 -9.08 -22.74
N THR A 58 8.35 -7.92 -22.12
CA THR A 58 9.60 -7.61 -21.40
C THR A 58 9.35 -6.92 -20.06
N THR A 59 10.42 -6.54 -19.34
CA THR A 59 10.32 -5.88 -18.02
C THR A 59 10.21 -4.36 -18.13
N LEU A 60 9.79 -3.71 -17.02
CA LEU A 60 9.76 -2.25 -16.93
C LEU A 60 11.13 -1.63 -17.20
N GLU A 61 12.18 -2.22 -16.61
CA GLU A 61 13.55 -1.74 -16.76
C GLU A 61 14.01 -1.76 -18.22
N ALA A 62 13.61 -2.81 -18.98
CA ALA A 62 14.02 -2.96 -20.39
C ALA A 62 13.35 -1.94 -21.34
N VAL A 63 12.22 -1.34 -20.94
CA VAL A 63 11.53 -0.32 -21.73
C VAL A 63 11.74 1.10 -21.17
N THR A 64 12.39 1.22 -20.03
CA THR A 64 12.66 2.53 -19.41
C THR A 64 13.89 3.16 -20.04
N GLU A 65 13.66 4.25 -20.74
CA GLU A 65 14.71 5.16 -21.23
C GLU A 65 14.56 6.50 -20.53
N THR A 66 15.64 7.09 -20.07
CA THR A 66 15.62 8.43 -19.45
C THR A 66 16.09 9.48 -20.42
N ALA A 67 15.46 10.65 -20.36
CA ALA A 67 15.80 11.80 -21.21
C ALA A 67 15.86 13.12 -20.41
N GLY A 68 16.58 14.08 -20.97
CA GLY A 68 16.69 15.41 -20.39
C GLY A 68 17.68 15.50 -19.22
N GLY A 69 17.69 16.68 -18.59
CA GLY A 69 18.51 16.96 -17.41
C GLY A 69 17.91 16.36 -16.13
N GLU A 70 18.71 16.40 -15.07
CA GLU A 70 18.25 16.03 -13.73
C GLU A 70 17.29 17.08 -13.17
N LEU A 71 16.26 16.59 -12.46
CA LEU A 71 15.29 17.40 -11.74
C LEU A 71 15.45 17.18 -10.23
N PRO A 72 15.31 18.21 -9.40
CA PRO A 72 15.43 18.10 -7.96
C PRO A 72 14.18 17.40 -7.37
N TYR A 73 14.28 16.11 -7.07
CA TYR A 73 13.17 15.31 -6.54
C TYR A 73 12.65 15.84 -5.21
N THR A 74 13.56 16.24 -4.32
CA THR A 74 13.18 16.81 -3.02
C THR A 74 12.31 18.06 -3.13
N ARG A 75 12.50 18.86 -4.21
CA ARG A 75 11.66 20.03 -4.48
C ARG A 75 10.27 19.60 -4.95
N LEU A 76 10.16 18.61 -5.81
CA LEU A 76 8.84 18.09 -6.25
C LEU A 76 8.01 17.58 -5.07
N LEU A 77 8.65 16.91 -4.10
CA LEU A 77 8.00 16.51 -2.85
C LEU A 77 7.53 17.72 -2.03
N ALA A 78 8.42 18.71 -1.83
CA ALA A 78 8.11 19.90 -1.03
C ALA A 78 7.01 20.77 -1.67
N ASP A 79 6.96 20.82 -2.99
CA ASP A 79 5.96 21.57 -3.77
C ASP A 79 4.63 20.80 -3.92
N GLY A 80 4.48 19.58 -3.35
CA GLY A 80 3.27 18.74 -3.46
C GLY A 80 2.95 18.29 -4.88
N ARG A 81 3.97 18.12 -5.71
CA ARG A 81 3.84 17.80 -7.14
C ARG A 81 3.98 16.31 -7.47
N VAL A 82 4.23 15.48 -6.45
CA VAL A 82 4.32 14.02 -6.62
C VAL A 82 2.92 13.43 -6.56
N LEU A 83 2.64 12.54 -7.50
CA LEU A 83 1.38 11.80 -7.61
C LEU A 83 1.53 10.38 -7.05
N PRO A 84 0.42 9.66 -6.80
CA PRO A 84 0.49 8.22 -6.51
C PRO A 84 1.29 7.51 -7.61
N PRO A 85 2.16 6.55 -7.26
CA PRO A 85 3.13 5.97 -8.21
C PRO A 85 2.49 5.09 -9.29
N LEU A 86 1.23 4.72 -9.13
CA LEU A 86 0.43 4.01 -10.12
C LEU A 86 -1.02 4.50 -10.04
N THR A 87 -1.58 4.90 -11.17
CA THR A 87 -2.96 5.37 -11.33
C THR A 87 -3.55 4.82 -12.63
N HIS A 88 -4.87 4.79 -12.72
CA HIS A 88 -5.59 4.52 -13.97
C HIS A 88 -6.34 5.78 -14.42
N ARG A 89 -6.54 5.95 -15.73
CA ARG A 89 -7.26 7.12 -16.30
C ARG A 89 -8.70 7.21 -15.80
N ASP A 90 -9.36 6.06 -15.67
CA ASP A 90 -10.63 5.91 -15.02
C ASP A 90 -10.41 5.33 -13.62
N PRO A 91 -10.63 6.09 -12.54
CA PRO A 91 -10.40 5.63 -11.18
C PRO A 91 -11.18 4.35 -10.83
N ALA A 92 -12.34 4.11 -11.44
CA ALA A 92 -13.12 2.89 -11.22
C ALA A 92 -12.41 1.60 -11.69
N HIS A 93 -11.36 1.74 -12.50
CA HIS A 93 -10.48 0.67 -12.94
C HIS A 93 -9.19 0.54 -12.10
N CYS A 94 -9.13 1.20 -10.96
CA CYS A 94 -8.06 1.06 -9.96
C CYS A 94 -8.68 0.52 -8.68
N LEU A 95 -8.54 -0.78 -8.43
CA LEU A 95 -9.07 -1.40 -7.23
C LEU A 95 -8.09 -1.23 -6.07
N VAL A 96 -8.61 -0.72 -4.95
CA VAL A 96 -7.84 -0.59 -3.70
C VAL A 96 -8.38 -1.59 -2.69
N THR A 97 -7.51 -2.50 -2.25
CA THR A 97 -7.86 -3.62 -1.38
C THR A 97 -6.76 -3.85 -0.36
N GLY A 98 -7.04 -4.61 0.68
CA GLY A 98 -6.03 -4.98 1.65
C GLY A 98 -6.28 -6.31 2.30
N THR A 99 -5.27 -6.77 3.03
CA THR A 99 -5.30 -7.93 3.91
C THR A 99 -4.89 -7.52 5.32
N GLY A 100 -5.60 -8.01 6.33
CA GLY A 100 -5.28 -7.78 7.73
C GLY A 100 -4.73 -9.03 8.42
N LEU A 101 -4.30 -8.88 9.68
CA LEU A 101 -3.82 -9.97 10.54
C LEU A 101 -2.65 -10.79 9.95
N THR A 102 -1.82 -10.15 9.14
CA THR A 102 -0.76 -10.78 8.34
C THR A 102 0.65 -10.58 8.92
N HIS A 103 0.83 -9.74 9.95
CA HIS A 103 2.13 -9.36 10.51
C HIS A 103 2.34 -9.89 11.92
N LEU A 104 3.57 -10.33 12.20
CA LEU A 104 3.94 -10.92 13.50
C LEU A 104 4.09 -9.89 14.63
N GLY A 105 4.15 -8.60 14.30
CA GLY A 105 4.33 -7.52 15.27
C GLY A 105 5.73 -7.42 15.86
N SER A 106 5.90 -6.57 16.88
CA SER A 106 7.12 -6.49 17.68
C SER A 106 7.33 -7.77 18.50
N ALA A 107 8.55 -8.03 18.95
CA ALA A 107 8.87 -9.23 19.75
C ALA A 107 7.96 -9.36 21.00
N ALA A 108 7.70 -8.26 21.69
CA ALA A 108 6.81 -8.25 22.87
C ALA A 108 5.36 -8.57 22.53
N THR A 109 4.85 -8.06 21.39
CA THR A 109 3.51 -8.38 20.89
C THR A 109 3.44 -9.84 20.43
N ARG A 110 4.52 -10.33 19.81
CA ARG A 110 4.68 -11.73 19.40
C ARG A 110 4.59 -12.67 20.60
N ASP A 111 5.32 -12.42 21.67
CA ASP A 111 5.31 -13.24 22.87
C ASP A 111 3.95 -13.24 23.58
N ALA A 112 3.31 -12.08 23.68
CA ALA A 112 1.96 -11.97 24.25
C ALA A 112 0.92 -12.70 23.38
N MET A 113 1.06 -12.70 22.05
CA MET A 113 0.21 -13.45 21.14
C MET A 113 0.46 -14.95 21.25
N HIS A 114 1.71 -15.41 21.33
CA HIS A 114 2.03 -16.83 21.50
C HIS A 114 1.47 -17.40 22.79
N HIS A 115 1.53 -16.68 23.91
CA HIS A 115 0.90 -17.10 25.16
C HIS A 115 -0.61 -17.22 25.06
N LYS A 116 -1.28 -16.34 24.34
CA LYS A 116 -2.73 -16.40 24.09
C LYS A 116 -3.12 -17.51 23.09
N LEU A 117 -2.26 -17.75 22.08
CA LEU A 117 -2.51 -18.77 21.04
C LEU A 117 -2.27 -20.20 21.51
N SER A 118 -1.61 -20.42 22.66
CA SER A 118 -1.51 -21.73 23.29
C SER A 118 -2.79 -22.15 24.03
N SER A 119 -3.77 -21.23 24.18
CA SER A 119 -5.08 -21.53 24.75
C SER A 119 -5.95 -22.30 23.75
N ASP A 120 -6.95 -23.03 24.29
CA ASP A 120 -7.90 -23.81 23.51
C ASP A 120 -8.57 -22.91 22.41
N GLU A 121 -8.65 -23.39 21.17
CA GLU A 121 -9.25 -22.66 20.03
C GLU A 121 -10.69 -22.19 20.30
N THR A 122 -11.42 -22.89 21.17
CA THR A 122 -12.79 -22.53 21.54
C THR A 122 -12.90 -21.21 22.31
N THR A 123 -11.79 -20.70 22.85
CA THR A 123 -11.73 -19.44 23.63
C THR A 123 -11.19 -18.27 22.86
N LEU A 124 -10.71 -18.47 21.61
CA LEU A 124 -10.16 -17.41 20.78
C LEU A 124 -11.27 -16.57 20.13
N SER A 125 -11.06 -15.26 20.03
CA SER A 125 -11.88 -14.41 19.15
C SER A 125 -11.69 -14.82 17.68
N ASP A 126 -12.61 -14.43 16.79
CA ASP A 126 -12.50 -14.75 15.38
C ASP A 126 -11.23 -14.16 14.76
N SER A 127 -10.85 -12.93 15.12
CA SER A 127 -9.59 -12.31 14.69
C SER A 127 -8.36 -13.09 15.15
N MET A 128 -8.34 -13.55 16.40
CA MET A 128 -7.23 -14.35 16.93
C MET A 128 -7.16 -15.73 16.27
N ARG A 129 -8.30 -16.34 15.97
CA ARG A 129 -8.38 -17.61 15.25
C ARG A 129 -7.83 -17.45 13.83
N MET A 130 -8.25 -16.41 13.15
CA MET A 130 -7.77 -16.10 11.78
C MET A 130 -6.27 -15.84 11.74
N PHE A 131 -5.74 -15.07 12.69
CA PHE A 131 -4.30 -14.85 12.84
C PHE A 131 -3.55 -16.18 13.10
N LYS A 132 -4.07 -17.03 13.97
CA LYS A 132 -3.50 -18.36 14.22
C LYS A 132 -3.45 -19.23 12.96
N TRP A 133 -4.54 -19.27 12.18
CA TRP A 133 -4.55 -19.96 10.89
C TRP A 133 -3.47 -19.42 9.93
N GLY A 134 -3.25 -18.09 9.91
CA GLY A 134 -2.17 -17.48 9.15
C GLY A 134 -0.79 -17.97 9.60
N LEU A 135 -0.54 -18.06 10.91
CA LEU A 135 0.72 -18.60 11.44
C LEU A 135 0.94 -20.07 11.04
N ASP A 136 -0.13 -20.88 11.11
CA ASP A 136 -0.06 -22.32 10.87
C ASP A 136 0.03 -22.66 9.38
N GLY A 137 -0.60 -21.86 8.50
CA GLY A 137 -0.76 -22.22 7.08
C GLY A 137 -0.61 -21.09 6.07
N GLY A 138 -0.23 -19.87 6.47
CA GLY A 138 -0.09 -18.74 5.56
C GLY A 138 1.18 -18.74 4.69
N LYS A 139 2.17 -19.59 5.05
CA LYS A 139 3.41 -19.83 4.30
C LYS A 139 3.46 -21.25 3.76
N PRO A 140 2.69 -21.56 2.72
CA PRO A 140 2.59 -22.92 2.18
C PRO A 140 3.91 -23.38 1.60
N LYS A 141 4.17 -24.70 1.70
CA LYS A 141 5.32 -25.36 1.06
C LYS A 141 4.81 -26.14 -0.16
N GLY A 142 5.54 -26.10 -1.27
CA GLY A 142 5.24 -26.96 -2.40
C GLY A 142 4.32 -26.37 -3.47
N GLY A 143 4.05 -25.07 -3.48
CA GLY A 143 3.33 -24.37 -4.57
C GLY A 143 1.80 -24.46 -4.50
N GLU A 144 1.24 -25.12 -3.49
CA GLU A 144 -0.20 -25.11 -3.22
C GLU A 144 -0.59 -23.86 -2.42
N PRO A 145 -1.81 -23.32 -2.63
CA PRO A 145 -2.29 -22.20 -1.84
C PRO A 145 -2.36 -22.51 -0.34
N GLY A 146 -1.92 -21.58 0.47
CA GLY A 146 -2.05 -21.63 1.91
C GLY A 146 -3.42 -21.15 2.42
N VAL A 147 -3.50 -20.92 3.73
CA VAL A 147 -4.69 -20.39 4.39
C VAL A 147 -5.06 -19.01 3.82
N GLN A 148 -6.36 -18.80 3.68
CA GLN A 148 -6.92 -17.50 3.24
C GLN A 148 -6.72 -16.44 4.33
N PRO A 149 -6.18 -15.23 3.97
CA PRO A 149 -6.07 -14.12 4.89
C PRO A 149 -7.43 -13.44 5.14
N GLU A 150 -7.49 -12.58 6.14
CA GLU A 150 -8.48 -11.50 6.16
C GLU A 150 -8.30 -10.65 4.90
N TRP A 151 -9.40 -10.24 4.28
CA TRP A 151 -9.37 -9.43 3.06
C TRP A 151 -10.50 -8.41 3.07
N PHE A 152 -10.24 -7.21 2.57
CA PHE A 152 -11.25 -6.16 2.45
C PHE A 152 -11.07 -5.34 1.17
N TYR A 153 -12.17 -4.78 0.72
CA TYR A 153 -12.23 -3.75 -0.32
C TYR A 153 -12.22 -2.38 0.35
N LYS A 154 -11.29 -1.52 -0.05
CA LYS A 154 -11.14 -0.18 0.51
C LYS A 154 -11.81 0.89 -0.35
N GLY A 155 -11.87 0.68 -1.65
CA GLY A 155 -12.44 1.60 -2.62
C GLY A 155 -11.76 1.49 -3.98
N ASP A 156 -11.96 2.51 -4.80
CA ASP A 156 -11.31 2.65 -6.10
C ASP A 156 -10.25 3.76 -6.10
N GLY A 157 -9.71 4.08 -7.26
CA GLY A 157 -8.64 5.08 -7.40
C GLY A 157 -9.02 6.49 -6.93
N GLN A 158 -10.30 6.80 -6.69
CA GLN A 158 -10.72 8.12 -6.20
C GLN A 158 -10.32 8.35 -4.74
N ILE A 159 -10.15 7.28 -3.97
CA ILE A 159 -9.78 7.40 -2.55
C ILE A 159 -8.27 7.55 -2.31
N VAL A 160 -7.45 7.44 -3.37
CA VAL A 160 -5.98 7.44 -3.25
C VAL A 160 -5.47 8.87 -3.25
N ALA A 161 -5.11 9.37 -2.08
CA ALA A 161 -4.50 10.69 -1.93
C ALA A 161 -3.06 10.69 -2.45
N ALA A 162 -2.65 11.79 -3.08
CA ALA A 162 -1.26 11.98 -3.46
C ALA A 162 -0.36 12.18 -2.23
N PRO A 163 0.94 11.85 -2.31
CA PRO A 163 1.91 12.23 -1.28
C PRO A 163 1.85 13.74 -1.01
N GLY A 164 1.71 14.12 0.25
CA GLY A 164 1.54 15.51 0.68
C GLY A 164 0.09 16.02 0.70
N ALA A 165 -0.83 15.37 0.00
CA ALA A 165 -2.25 15.74 0.01
C ALA A 165 -2.95 15.25 1.29
N PRO A 166 -4.05 15.91 1.72
CA PRO A 166 -4.80 15.48 2.90
C PRO A 166 -5.41 14.07 2.75
N LEU A 167 -5.37 13.32 3.85
CA LEU A 167 -6.24 12.16 4.06
C LEU A 167 -7.53 12.68 4.71
N GLU A 168 -8.61 12.67 3.95
CA GLU A 168 -9.90 13.20 4.41
C GLU A 168 -10.67 12.12 5.17
N SER A 169 -10.87 12.34 6.47
CA SER A 169 -11.79 11.55 7.29
C SER A 169 -13.21 12.05 7.07
N PRO A 170 -14.19 11.17 6.75
CA PRO A 170 -15.59 11.59 6.62
C PRO A 170 -16.11 12.20 7.94
N SER A 171 -17.00 13.19 7.86
CA SER A 171 -17.56 13.85 9.04
C SER A 171 -18.34 12.92 9.99
N PHE A 172 -18.77 11.77 9.52
CA PHE A 172 -19.43 10.74 10.32
C PHE A 172 -18.46 9.73 10.96
N ALA A 173 -17.17 9.79 10.63
CA ALA A 173 -16.17 8.87 11.15
C ALA A 173 -15.94 9.12 12.66
N LEU A 174 -15.67 8.04 13.37
CA LEU A 174 -15.39 8.07 14.82
C LEU A 174 -13.90 8.18 15.12
N ASP A 175 -13.06 7.86 14.11
CA ASP A 175 -11.61 7.93 14.17
C ASP A 175 -11.04 8.10 12.75
N GLY A 176 -9.74 8.35 12.67
CA GLY A 176 -8.99 8.44 11.41
C GLY A 176 -7.51 8.30 11.69
N GLY A 177 -7.03 7.06 11.79
CA GLY A 177 -5.65 6.73 12.15
C GLY A 177 -4.88 6.08 11.01
N GLU A 178 -3.55 6.15 11.10
CA GLU A 178 -2.64 5.56 10.13
C GLU A 178 -2.44 4.05 10.36
N GLU A 179 -2.23 3.36 9.26
CA GLU A 179 -1.70 2.00 9.22
C GLU A 179 -0.52 1.97 8.23
N PRO A 180 0.74 1.94 8.71
CA PRO A 180 1.93 1.91 7.85
C PRO A 180 2.09 0.53 7.23
N GLU A 181 2.03 0.46 5.89
CA GLU A 181 2.00 -0.81 5.18
C GLU A 181 2.93 -0.86 3.97
N LEU A 182 3.28 -2.08 3.60
CA LEU A 182 3.78 -2.42 2.28
C LEU A 182 2.59 -2.60 1.32
N VAL A 183 2.69 -2.03 0.12
CA VAL A 183 1.66 -2.13 -0.92
C VAL A 183 2.24 -2.75 -2.17
N GLY A 184 1.58 -3.78 -2.70
CA GLY A 184 1.85 -4.32 -4.02
C GLY A 184 1.07 -3.55 -5.10
N LEU A 185 1.73 -3.24 -6.22
CA LEU A 185 1.17 -2.50 -7.34
C LEU A 185 1.11 -3.40 -8.57
N TYR A 186 -0.08 -3.53 -9.17
CA TYR A 186 -0.32 -4.50 -10.24
C TYR A 186 -1.08 -3.89 -11.41
N VAL A 187 -0.89 -4.47 -12.59
CA VAL A 187 -1.71 -4.27 -13.77
C VAL A 187 -2.15 -5.62 -14.34
N ILE A 188 -3.36 -5.67 -14.89
CA ILE A 188 -3.89 -6.89 -15.51
C ILE A 188 -3.60 -6.85 -17.01
N GLY A 189 -2.86 -7.86 -17.49
CA GLY A 189 -2.55 -8.04 -18.90
C GLY A 189 -3.80 -8.32 -19.75
N ALA A 190 -3.66 -8.23 -21.06
CA ALA A 190 -4.75 -8.45 -22.01
C ALA A 190 -5.37 -9.86 -21.94
N ASP A 191 -4.64 -10.83 -21.45
CA ASP A 191 -5.07 -12.22 -21.23
C ASP A 191 -5.68 -12.47 -19.84
N GLY A 192 -5.78 -11.44 -19.01
CA GLY A 192 -6.26 -11.54 -17.63
C GLY A 192 -5.18 -11.96 -16.62
N THR A 193 -3.91 -12.02 -17.04
CA THR A 193 -2.79 -12.33 -16.13
C THR A 193 -2.44 -11.10 -15.28
N PRO A 194 -2.40 -11.22 -13.93
CA PRO A 194 -1.90 -10.17 -13.07
C PRO A 194 -0.38 -10.03 -13.18
N HIS A 195 0.10 -8.81 -13.34
CA HIS A 195 1.53 -8.49 -13.38
C HIS A 195 1.88 -7.52 -12.26
N ARG A 196 2.72 -7.94 -11.31
CA ARG A 196 3.24 -7.04 -10.28
C ARG A 196 4.31 -6.13 -10.87
N LEU A 197 4.10 -4.82 -10.78
CA LEU A 197 5.04 -3.80 -11.22
C LEU A 197 6.12 -3.55 -10.17
N GLY A 198 5.76 -3.66 -8.90
CA GLY A 198 6.65 -3.41 -7.78
C GLY A 198 5.88 -3.16 -6.49
N PHE A 199 6.53 -2.44 -5.59
CA PHE A 199 6.03 -2.14 -4.24
C PHE A 199 6.17 -0.67 -3.92
N ALA A 200 5.34 -0.19 -2.99
CA ALA A 200 5.39 1.16 -2.43
C ALA A 200 5.09 1.17 -0.94
N ILE A 201 5.37 2.29 -0.28
CA ILE A 201 4.85 2.58 1.05
C ILE A 201 3.37 2.90 0.94
N GLY A 202 2.56 2.50 1.91
CA GLY A 202 1.18 2.88 2.03
C GLY A 202 0.79 3.36 3.41
N ASN A 203 -0.21 4.22 3.45
CA ASN A 203 -1.01 4.52 4.63
C ASN A 203 -2.42 3.99 4.38
N GLU A 204 -2.72 2.83 4.97
CA GLU A 204 -4.07 2.23 4.94
C GLU A 204 -4.94 2.93 5.99
N PHE A 205 -5.18 4.23 5.80
CA PHE A 205 -5.94 5.07 6.73
C PHE A 205 -7.33 4.49 7.04
N SER A 206 -7.66 4.35 8.34
CA SER A 206 -8.82 3.59 8.81
C SER A 206 -9.52 4.21 10.01
N ASP A 207 -10.77 3.81 10.25
CA ASP A 207 -11.57 4.15 11.44
C ASP A 207 -11.54 2.99 12.45
N HIS A 208 -10.52 2.98 13.29
CA HIS A 208 -10.29 1.92 14.29
C HIS A 208 -11.37 1.85 15.38
N VAL A 209 -12.04 2.97 15.67
CA VAL A 209 -13.14 3.00 16.65
C VAL A 209 -14.35 2.25 16.10
N THR A 210 -14.70 2.46 14.83
CA THR A 210 -15.77 1.70 14.15
C THR A 210 -15.44 0.22 14.08
N GLU A 211 -14.22 -0.15 13.70
CA GLU A 211 -13.78 -1.54 13.64
C GLU A 211 -13.86 -2.24 14.99
N ARG A 212 -13.40 -1.56 16.05
CA ARG A 212 -13.41 -2.12 17.42
C ARG A 212 -14.81 -2.35 17.99
N GLN A 213 -15.84 -1.64 17.50
CA GLN A 213 -17.21 -1.83 17.98
C GLN A 213 -17.74 -3.22 17.65
N ASN A 214 -17.47 -3.71 16.44
CA ASN A 214 -17.86 -5.03 15.98
C ASN A 214 -17.01 -5.42 14.77
N TYR A 215 -16.45 -6.62 14.77
CA TYR A 215 -15.64 -7.13 13.65
C TYR A 215 -16.38 -7.08 12.30
N LEU A 216 -17.70 -7.22 12.27
CA LEU A 216 -18.51 -7.09 11.04
C LEU A 216 -18.48 -5.66 10.46
N TYR A 217 -18.02 -4.67 11.22
CA TYR A 217 -17.82 -3.30 10.74
C TYR A 217 -16.44 -3.07 10.10
N LEU A 218 -15.61 -4.11 9.97
CA LEU A 218 -14.35 -4.01 9.26
C LEU A 218 -14.52 -3.33 7.91
N ALA A 219 -15.45 -3.79 7.07
CA ALA A 219 -15.67 -3.22 5.74
C ALA A 219 -16.04 -1.72 5.80
N HIS A 220 -16.82 -1.30 6.79
CA HIS A 220 -17.16 0.11 6.99
C HIS A 220 -15.98 0.95 7.46
N SER A 221 -15.12 0.40 8.33
CA SER A 221 -13.95 1.08 8.86
C SER A 221 -12.90 1.34 7.79
N LYS A 222 -12.80 0.44 6.80
CA LYS A 222 -11.83 0.45 5.71
C LYS A 222 -12.24 1.30 4.49
N LEU A 223 -13.53 1.65 4.34
CA LEU A 223 -14.01 2.57 3.30
C LEU A 223 -13.62 4.01 3.63
N ARG A 224 -12.34 4.32 3.52
CA ARG A 224 -11.72 5.62 3.82
C ARG A 224 -10.68 5.94 2.76
N ALA A 225 -10.23 7.20 2.72
CA ALA A 225 -9.06 7.57 1.94
C ALA A 225 -7.86 6.70 2.29
N CYS A 226 -6.89 6.64 1.42
CA CYS A 226 -5.58 6.05 1.67
C CYS A 226 -4.51 6.84 0.92
N ALA A 227 -3.24 6.62 1.22
CA ALA A 227 -2.15 7.13 0.41
C ALA A 227 -1.16 6.02 0.06
N VAL A 228 -0.56 6.12 -1.13
CA VAL A 228 0.45 5.18 -1.63
C VAL A 228 1.58 5.96 -2.29
N GLY A 229 2.80 5.59 -2.04
CA GLY A 229 3.96 6.21 -2.65
C GLY A 229 5.01 6.67 -1.61
N PRO A 230 5.82 7.70 -1.94
CA PRO A 230 5.89 8.45 -3.20
C PRO A 230 6.42 7.65 -4.39
N GLU A 231 7.15 6.57 -4.15
CA GLU A 231 7.89 5.82 -5.16
C GLU A 231 7.32 4.42 -5.37
N LEU A 232 7.37 3.94 -6.60
CA LEU A 232 7.29 2.53 -6.93
C LEU A 232 8.70 1.98 -7.03
N ARG A 233 9.01 0.95 -6.25
CA ARG A 233 10.27 0.21 -6.34
C ARG A 233 10.03 -1.12 -7.05
N THR A 234 10.71 -1.34 -8.17
CA THR A 234 10.66 -2.61 -8.91
C THR A 234 11.53 -3.70 -8.26
N GLY A 235 11.40 -4.92 -8.75
CA GLY A 235 12.21 -6.06 -8.34
C GLY A 235 11.81 -6.69 -7.01
N ALA A 236 12.62 -7.62 -6.55
CA ALA A 236 12.38 -8.32 -5.28
C ALA A 236 12.66 -7.43 -4.07
N LEU A 237 11.94 -7.70 -2.99
CA LEU A 237 12.17 -7.06 -1.70
C LEU A 237 13.11 -7.91 -0.83
N PRO A 238 13.85 -7.29 0.10
CA PRO A 238 14.42 -8.00 1.24
C PRO A 238 13.32 -8.68 2.06
N ASP A 239 13.60 -9.87 2.59
CA ASP A 239 12.66 -10.59 3.45
C ASP A 239 12.34 -9.83 4.73
N HIS A 240 13.28 -9.04 5.23
CA HIS A 240 13.14 -8.20 6.42
C HIS A 240 13.26 -6.73 6.04
N LEU A 241 12.22 -5.96 6.36
CA LEU A 241 12.15 -4.53 6.18
C LEU A 241 11.78 -3.86 7.50
N ALA A 242 12.46 -2.77 7.82
CA ALA A 242 12.21 -1.99 9.03
C ALA A 242 11.96 -0.52 8.68
N GLY A 243 10.86 0.01 9.16
CA GLY A 243 10.45 1.40 8.96
C GLY A 243 10.09 2.08 10.27
N THR A 244 9.72 3.36 10.17
CA THR A 244 9.23 4.18 11.28
C THR A 244 7.95 4.88 10.87
N SER A 245 6.93 4.81 11.72
CA SER A 245 5.70 5.60 11.59
C SER A 245 5.67 6.67 12.66
N ARG A 246 5.27 7.90 12.27
CA ARG A 246 5.19 9.07 13.16
C ARG A 246 3.87 9.79 12.96
N VAL A 247 3.34 10.32 14.07
CA VAL A 247 2.30 11.34 14.07
C VAL A 247 2.92 12.65 14.55
N ARG A 248 2.79 13.71 13.74
CA ARG A 248 3.28 15.05 14.07
C ARG A 248 2.12 16.02 14.22
N ARG A 249 2.15 16.80 15.30
CA ARG A 249 1.25 17.94 15.54
C ARG A 249 2.07 19.23 15.46
N GLY A 250 1.94 19.95 14.36
CA GLY A 250 2.87 21.02 14.02
C GLY A 250 4.30 20.44 13.87
N ASP A 251 5.24 20.99 14.67
CA ASP A 251 6.63 20.55 14.67
C ASP A 251 6.94 19.46 15.71
N ILE A 252 5.96 19.08 16.53
CA ILE A 252 6.13 18.13 17.63
C ILE A 252 5.81 16.71 17.13
N VAL A 253 6.66 15.75 17.42
CA VAL A 253 6.36 14.32 17.28
C VAL A 253 5.54 13.91 18.52
N VAL A 254 4.23 13.66 18.32
CA VAL A 254 3.32 13.23 19.40
C VAL A 254 3.33 11.70 19.55
N TRP A 255 3.74 10.99 18.54
CA TRP A 255 3.94 9.54 18.57
C TRP A 255 4.95 9.11 17.50
N GLU A 256 5.76 8.10 17.85
CA GLU A 256 6.70 7.47 16.95
C GLU A 256 6.85 6.01 17.32
N LYS A 257 6.84 5.12 16.33
CA LYS A 257 7.06 3.69 16.53
C LYS A 257 7.72 3.06 15.30
N ALA A 258 8.66 2.16 15.55
CA ALA A 258 9.19 1.30 14.50
C ALA A 258 8.13 0.27 14.08
N PHE A 259 8.08 -0.05 12.79
CA PHE A 259 7.29 -1.15 12.25
C PHE A 259 8.16 -2.07 11.39
N LEU A 260 7.76 -3.33 11.34
CA LEU A 260 8.47 -4.37 10.60
C LEU A 260 7.53 -4.95 9.55
N THR A 261 8.05 -5.14 8.34
CA THR A 261 7.34 -5.80 7.23
C THR A 261 8.29 -6.67 6.40
N GLY A 262 7.83 -7.18 5.27
CA GLY A 262 8.53 -8.21 4.51
C GLY A 262 8.25 -9.61 5.04
N GLU A 263 8.44 -10.63 4.21
CA GLU A 263 7.97 -12.00 4.50
C GLU A 263 8.54 -12.60 5.80
N ALA A 264 9.74 -12.19 6.24
CA ALA A 264 10.30 -12.63 7.54
C ALA A 264 9.46 -12.16 8.74
N ASN A 265 8.71 -11.06 8.60
CA ASN A 265 7.89 -10.45 9.65
C ASN A 265 6.38 -10.69 9.46
N MET A 266 6.00 -11.48 8.46
CA MET A 266 4.61 -11.77 8.12
C MET A 266 4.26 -13.21 8.47
N SER A 267 2.99 -13.49 8.70
CA SER A 267 2.43 -14.85 8.85
C SER A 267 2.09 -15.48 7.50
N HIS A 268 2.04 -14.71 6.43
CA HIS A 268 1.77 -15.14 5.07
C HIS A 268 2.95 -14.82 4.15
N THR A 269 3.11 -15.59 3.05
CA THR A 269 3.94 -15.16 1.93
C THR A 269 3.16 -14.16 1.07
N ILE A 270 3.87 -13.24 0.41
CA ILE A 270 3.25 -12.33 -0.57
C ILE A 270 2.56 -13.13 -1.68
N ALA A 271 3.18 -14.19 -2.15
CA ALA A 271 2.58 -15.07 -3.16
C ALA A 271 1.24 -15.69 -2.71
N ASN A 272 1.09 -16.06 -1.42
CA ASN A 272 -0.18 -16.54 -0.88
C ASN A 272 -1.24 -15.43 -0.83
N LEU A 273 -0.86 -14.21 -0.42
CA LEU A 273 -1.76 -13.06 -0.43
C LEU A 273 -2.21 -12.70 -1.85
N GLU A 274 -1.28 -12.67 -2.81
CA GLU A 274 -1.56 -12.46 -4.24
C GLU A 274 -2.51 -13.52 -4.80
N TYR A 275 -2.26 -14.80 -4.50
CA TYR A 275 -3.18 -15.87 -4.92
C TYR A 275 -4.60 -15.62 -4.43
N HIS A 276 -4.77 -15.33 -3.13
CA HIS A 276 -6.09 -15.12 -2.55
C HIS A 276 -6.78 -13.86 -3.08
N HIS A 277 -6.04 -12.85 -3.47
CA HIS A 277 -6.57 -11.67 -4.11
C HIS A 277 -6.98 -11.94 -5.56
N PHE A 278 -6.12 -12.59 -6.35
CA PHE A 278 -6.34 -12.78 -7.79
C PHE A 278 -7.06 -14.09 -8.17
N LYS A 279 -7.40 -14.97 -7.23
CA LYS A 279 -8.20 -16.18 -7.54
C LYS A 279 -9.59 -15.86 -8.10
N TYR A 280 -10.11 -14.68 -7.82
CA TYR A 280 -11.42 -14.22 -8.31
C TYR A 280 -11.30 -13.66 -9.72
N ALA A 281 -12.15 -14.14 -10.65
CA ALA A 281 -12.17 -13.64 -12.02
C ALA A 281 -12.47 -12.14 -12.10
N ALA A 282 -13.26 -11.61 -11.16
CA ALA A 282 -13.57 -10.18 -11.07
C ALA A 282 -12.35 -9.28 -10.85
N HIS A 283 -11.26 -9.83 -10.26
CA HIS A 283 -10.01 -9.10 -10.05
C HIS A 283 -9.00 -9.26 -11.19
N ARG A 284 -9.40 -9.91 -12.29
CA ARG A 284 -8.51 -10.16 -13.44
C ARG A 284 -9.07 -9.59 -14.75
N ARG A 285 -9.76 -8.46 -14.67
CA ARG A 285 -10.26 -7.75 -15.84
C ARG A 285 -9.08 -7.06 -16.55
N PRO A 286 -8.86 -7.32 -17.85
CA PRO A 286 -7.76 -6.72 -18.59
C PRO A 286 -7.73 -5.19 -18.50
N GLY A 287 -6.55 -4.64 -18.25
CA GLY A 287 -6.32 -3.21 -18.11
C GLY A 287 -6.56 -2.64 -16.70
N ASP A 288 -7.20 -3.37 -15.79
CA ASP A 288 -7.37 -2.91 -14.42
C ASP A 288 -6.02 -2.77 -13.70
N VAL A 289 -5.99 -1.85 -12.76
CA VAL A 289 -4.89 -1.60 -11.83
C VAL A 289 -5.31 -2.04 -10.43
N HIS A 290 -4.40 -2.61 -9.65
CA HIS A 290 -4.64 -2.94 -8.25
C HIS A 290 -3.56 -2.35 -7.37
N LEU A 291 -4.00 -1.71 -6.27
CA LEU A 291 -3.18 -1.34 -5.13
C LEU A 291 -3.61 -2.24 -3.97
N HIS A 292 -2.73 -3.18 -3.60
CA HIS A 292 -3.07 -4.19 -2.59
C HIS A 292 -2.18 -4.04 -1.36
N PHE A 293 -2.77 -3.64 -0.26
CA PHE A 293 -2.15 -3.48 1.05
C PHE A 293 -1.95 -4.83 1.72
N PHE A 294 -0.79 -5.04 2.35
CA PHE A 294 -0.44 -6.35 2.92
C PHE A 294 -0.61 -6.45 4.43
N GLY A 295 -1.12 -5.40 5.07
CA GLY A 295 -1.34 -5.36 6.51
C GLY A 295 -0.18 -4.76 7.30
N THR A 296 -0.45 -4.52 8.57
CA THR A 296 0.51 -4.03 9.56
C THR A 296 0.23 -4.60 10.95
N SER A 297 1.18 -4.43 11.86
CA SER A 297 0.97 -4.68 13.30
C SER A 297 1.20 -3.42 14.14
N THR A 298 1.41 -2.28 13.50
CA THR A 298 1.79 -1.02 14.15
C THR A 298 0.82 0.07 13.75
N LEU A 299 0.20 0.70 14.74
CA LEU A 299 -0.70 1.84 14.58
C LEU A 299 -0.73 2.64 15.89
N SER A 300 -0.86 3.96 15.80
CA SER A 300 -0.88 4.88 16.94
C SER A 300 -2.11 4.67 17.82
N PHE A 301 -3.24 4.29 17.23
CA PHE A 301 -4.47 3.97 17.94
C PHE A 301 -4.27 2.87 19.00
N ALA A 302 -3.47 1.85 18.73
CA ALA A 302 -3.18 0.77 19.67
C ALA A 302 -2.42 1.25 20.91
N ASP A 303 -1.68 2.35 20.79
CA ASP A 303 -0.95 3.01 21.89
C ASP A 303 -1.80 4.13 22.54
N GLY A 304 -3.09 4.26 22.21
CA GLY A 304 -4.03 5.19 22.80
C GLY A 304 -3.92 6.63 22.31
N ILE A 305 -3.22 6.85 21.21
CA ILE A 305 -3.10 8.17 20.59
C ILE A 305 -4.43 8.55 19.91
N ARG A 306 -4.86 9.78 20.13
CA ARG A 306 -5.94 10.39 19.38
C ARG A 306 -5.37 11.44 18.45
N VAL A 307 -5.61 11.24 17.16
CA VAL A 307 -5.20 12.19 16.12
C VAL A 307 -6.21 13.34 16.03
N GLU A 308 -5.74 14.49 15.58
CA GLU A 308 -6.51 15.72 15.43
C GLU A 308 -6.37 16.26 14.01
N PRO A 309 -7.37 16.97 13.48
CA PRO A 309 -7.25 17.64 12.18
C PRO A 309 -6.00 18.51 12.11
N GLY A 310 -5.22 18.36 11.04
CA GLY A 310 -3.92 19.02 10.86
C GLY A 310 -2.72 18.22 11.35
N ASP A 311 -2.91 17.13 12.11
CA ASP A 311 -1.83 16.19 12.38
C ASP A 311 -1.31 15.61 11.06
N ARG A 312 -0.02 15.31 11.01
CA ARG A 312 0.64 14.71 9.84
C ARG A 312 1.11 13.30 10.16
N PHE A 313 0.71 12.36 9.34
CA PHE A 313 1.27 11.01 9.32
C PHE A 313 2.54 11.02 8.47
N GLU A 314 3.62 10.44 8.99
CA GLU A 314 4.89 10.28 8.31
C GLU A 314 5.31 8.82 8.41
N ILE A 315 5.32 8.13 7.27
CA ILE A 315 5.69 6.71 7.17
C ILE A 315 6.97 6.61 6.37
N ASP A 316 8.04 6.19 7.03
CA ASP A 316 9.37 6.07 6.47
C ASP A 316 9.78 4.59 6.40
N LEU A 317 10.06 4.11 5.20
CA LEU A 317 10.58 2.77 4.93
C LEU A 317 11.73 2.91 3.92
N PRO A 318 12.96 3.11 4.39
CA PRO A 318 14.11 3.55 3.57
C PRO A 318 14.39 2.68 2.34
N ASP A 319 14.10 1.38 2.41
CA ASP A 319 14.24 0.45 1.29
C ASP A 319 13.31 0.78 0.10
N LEU A 320 12.25 1.57 0.33
CA LEU A 320 11.27 1.94 -0.70
C LEU A 320 11.38 3.40 -1.15
N GLY A 321 12.31 4.17 -0.60
CA GLY A 321 12.59 5.55 -1.04
C GLY A 321 12.19 6.61 -0.02
N ALA A 322 11.65 7.74 -0.50
CA ALA A 322 11.27 8.85 0.35
C ALA A 322 10.06 8.52 1.24
N ALA A 323 9.99 9.13 2.42
CA ALA A 323 8.86 8.95 3.34
C ALA A 323 7.54 9.42 2.70
N LEU A 324 6.47 8.68 2.98
CA LEU A 324 5.11 9.07 2.65
C LEU A 324 4.55 9.96 3.76
N VAL A 325 4.17 11.19 3.40
CA VAL A 325 3.67 12.19 4.37
C VAL A 325 2.32 12.70 3.91
N ASN A 326 1.32 12.65 4.80
CA ASN A 326 -0.02 13.16 4.52
C ASN A 326 -0.61 13.84 5.78
N PRO A 327 -1.19 15.05 5.68
CA PRO A 327 -1.94 15.65 6.77
C PRO A 327 -3.33 15.02 6.89
N LEU A 328 -3.85 14.99 8.13
CA LEU A 328 -5.24 14.64 8.41
C LEU A 328 -6.15 15.85 8.18
N ALA A 329 -7.20 15.66 7.39
CA ALA A 329 -8.31 16.59 7.26
C ALA A 329 -9.63 15.90 7.62
N VAL A 330 -10.65 16.70 7.90
CA VAL A 330 -12.03 16.22 8.07
C VAL A 330 -12.88 16.83 6.98
N ALA A 331 -13.61 15.97 6.25
CA ALA A 331 -14.53 16.42 5.21
C ALA A 331 -15.73 17.16 5.80
N ASP A 332 -16.29 18.06 5.03
CA ASP A 332 -17.54 18.72 5.36
C ASP A 332 -18.69 17.72 5.55
N ALA A 333 -19.78 18.16 6.21
CA ALA A 333 -20.96 17.32 6.42
C ALA A 333 -21.48 16.76 5.08
N GLY A 334 -21.53 15.45 5.01
CA GLY A 334 -21.84 14.74 3.77
C GLY A 334 -23.33 14.54 3.55
N PHE A 335 -23.65 13.43 2.90
CA PHE A 335 -25.00 13.02 2.51
C PHE A 335 -25.88 12.69 3.71
N GLY A 336 -27.08 13.29 3.78
CA GLY A 336 -28.02 13.12 4.89
C GLY A 336 -29.12 12.09 4.59
N ILE A 337 -29.84 11.68 5.66
CA ILE A 337 -31.06 10.87 5.53
C ILE A 337 -32.08 11.61 4.65
N GLY A 338 -32.67 10.89 3.69
CA GLY A 338 -33.62 11.46 2.72
C GLY A 338 -32.96 12.13 1.51
N GLY A 339 -31.63 12.04 1.38
CA GLY A 339 -30.91 12.53 0.20
C GLY A 339 -31.16 11.70 -1.08
N VAL A 340 -31.55 10.43 -0.94
CA VAL A 340 -31.97 9.61 -2.10
C VAL A 340 -33.35 10.01 -2.56
N LYS A 341 -33.48 10.27 -3.86
CA LYS A 341 -34.77 10.60 -4.50
C LYS A 341 -35.19 9.45 -5.41
N ALA A 342 -36.46 9.08 -5.35
CA ALA A 342 -37.07 8.19 -6.35
C ALA A 342 -37.23 8.93 -7.67
N LEU A 343 -37.01 8.23 -8.82
CA LEU A 343 -37.29 8.71 -10.17
C LEU A 343 -38.70 8.33 -10.57
#